data_351a250a8d2081473e62e8f689b0cff4
#
_entry.id   351a250a8d2081473e62e8f689b0cff4
#
_cell.length_a   1.000
_cell.length_b   1.000
_cell.length_c   1.000
_cell.angle_alpha   90.00
_cell.angle_beta   90.00
_cell.angle_gamma   90.00
#
_symmetry.space_group_name_H-M   'P 1'
#
loop_
_entity.id
_entity.type
_entity.pdbx_description
1 polymer ?
#
loop_
_entity_poly.entity_id
_entity_poly.type
_entity_poly.pdbx_seq_one_letter_code
_entity_poly.pdbx_strand_id
1 'polypeptide(L)'
;HITSGEDGITVSSGDRSVTAKFAVNCAGVHSDEIAKMVEPDYPISIVPRRGEYMILDKAEGKTCSATIFTVPSKEGKGILVTPTVDGNLLVGPNAHEVERDDTSTTAPGLSEIQSAARRIVPGINLRAVITSFAGVRPTPSDGDFHIEPSAALPNFLNMVGIESPGLASS
;
A
#
# COMPACT_ATOMS: atom_id res chain seq x y z
N HIS A 1 -4.39 9.86 -21.07
CA HIS A 1 -4.75 9.22 -22.34
C HIS A 1 -3.67 8.24 -22.76
N ILE A 2 -4.09 7.05 -23.22
CA ILE A 2 -3.20 6.01 -23.74
C ILE A 2 -3.73 5.61 -25.13
N THR A 3 -2.86 5.62 -26.13
CA THR A 3 -3.21 5.23 -27.50
C THR A 3 -2.14 4.30 -28.08
N SER A 4 -2.54 3.45 -29.02
CA SER A 4 -1.63 2.56 -29.77
C SER A 4 -1.48 3.07 -31.20
N GLY A 5 -0.27 2.97 -31.77
CA GLY A 5 0.06 3.33 -33.13
C GLY A 5 1.16 2.43 -33.70
N GLU A 6 1.62 2.71 -34.94
CA GLU A 6 2.67 1.92 -35.60
C GLU A 6 4.00 1.95 -34.82
N ASP A 7 4.31 3.08 -34.18
CA ASP A 7 5.55 3.26 -33.41
C ASP A 7 5.48 2.71 -31.96
N GLY A 8 4.33 2.18 -31.52
CA GLY A 8 4.14 1.64 -30.19
C GLY A 8 2.99 2.29 -29.43
N ILE A 9 3.16 2.45 -28.12
CA ILE A 9 2.18 3.03 -27.20
C ILE A 9 2.56 4.48 -26.92
N THR A 10 1.59 5.38 -27.05
CA THR A 10 1.73 6.78 -26.66
C THR A 10 0.91 7.05 -25.40
N VAL A 11 1.58 7.50 -24.36
CA VAL A 11 0.95 7.96 -23.11
C VAL A 11 1.00 9.48 -23.06
N SER A 12 -0.16 10.13 -22.87
CA SER A 12 -0.31 11.58 -22.86
C SER A 12 -0.97 12.07 -21.57
N SER A 13 -0.43 13.18 -21.03
CA SER A 13 -0.98 13.87 -19.85
C SER A 13 -0.81 15.38 -20.04
N GLY A 14 -1.93 16.11 -20.13
CA GLY A 14 -1.92 17.53 -20.48
C GLY A 14 -1.29 17.76 -21.85
N ASP A 15 -0.26 18.59 -21.89
CA ASP A 15 0.53 18.96 -23.08
C ASP A 15 1.75 18.04 -23.33
N ARG A 16 1.95 17.03 -22.50
CA ARG A 16 3.08 16.10 -22.59
C ARG A 16 2.65 14.76 -23.13
N SER A 17 3.49 14.17 -23.98
CA SER A 17 3.33 12.81 -24.48
C SER A 17 4.66 12.09 -24.60
N VAL A 18 4.63 10.78 -24.42
CA VAL A 18 5.78 9.88 -24.60
C VAL A 18 5.31 8.68 -25.41
N THR A 19 6.06 8.32 -26.45
CA THR A 19 5.84 7.10 -27.24
C THR A 19 6.92 6.08 -26.91
N ALA A 20 6.53 4.84 -26.64
CA ALA A 20 7.42 3.74 -26.32
C ALA A 20 6.93 2.42 -26.94
N LYS A 21 7.84 1.47 -27.13
CA LYS A 21 7.48 0.13 -27.62
C LYS A 21 6.59 -0.65 -26.63
N PHE A 22 6.83 -0.44 -25.34
CA PHE A 22 6.09 -1.03 -24.23
C PHE A 22 5.74 0.05 -23.23
N ALA A 23 4.61 -0.13 -22.54
CA ALA A 23 4.24 0.66 -21.36
C ALA A 23 3.89 -0.30 -20.21
N VAL A 24 4.24 0.10 -18.98
CA VAL A 24 3.94 -0.66 -17.77
C VAL A 24 3.11 0.21 -16.83
N ASN A 25 1.93 -0.27 -16.49
CA ASN A 25 1.04 0.36 -15.54
C ASN A 25 1.46 -0.03 -14.10
N CYS A 26 2.16 0.85 -13.42
CA CYS A 26 2.55 0.73 -12.01
C CYS A 26 1.89 1.83 -11.17
N ALA A 27 0.62 2.17 -11.44
CA ALA A 27 -0.05 3.34 -10.87
C ALA A 27 -0.58 3.12 -9.42
N GLY A 28 -0.26 1.99 -8.77
CA GLY A 28 -0.63 1.71 -7.38
C GLY A 28 -2.14 1.78 -7.16
N VAL A 29 -2.60 2.68 -6.28
CA VAL A 29 -4.03 2.84 -5.97
C VAL A 29 -4.89 3.28 -7.16
N HIS A 30 -4.30 3.76 -8.26
CA HIS A 30 -4.98 4.15 -9.50
C HIS A 30 -4.75 3.14 -10.64
N SER A 31 -4.14 1.98 -10.37
CA SER A 31 -3.74 1.04 -11.41
C SER A 31 -4.93 0.45 -12.20
N ASP A 32 -6.07 0.24 -11.56
CA ASP A 32 -7.31 -0.20 -12.22
C ASP A 32 -7.92 0.87 -13.13
N GLU A 33 -7.83 2.16 -12.75
CA GLU A 33 -8.28 3.28 -13.59
C GLU A 33 -7.42 3.38 -14.86
N ILE A 34 -6.11 3.23 -14.71
CA ILE A 34 -5.18 3.23 -15.84
C ILE A 34 -5.39 2.00 -16.73
N ALA A 35 -5.63 0.81 -16.16
CA ALA A 35 -5.95 -0.39 -16.92
C ALA A 35 -7.23 -0.21 -17.76
N LYS A 36 -8.28 0.40 -17.19
CA LYS A 36 -9.55 0.70 -17.87
C LYS A 36 -9.43 1.74 -18.99
N MET A 37 -8.36 2.56 -19.01
CA MET A 37 -8.10 3.44 -20.15
C MET A 37 -7.73 2.67 -21.44
N VAL A 38 -7.17 1.48 -21.29
CA VAL A 38 -6.75 0.58 -22.38
C VAL A 38 -7.79 -0.50 -22.64
N GLU A 39 -8.38 -1.02 -21.57
CA GLU A 39 -9.34 -2.14 -21.55
C GLU A 39 -10.55 -1.73 -20.71
N PRO A 40 -11.59 -1.09 -21.29
CA PRO A 40 -12.72 -0.54 -20.55
C PRO A 40 -13.44 -1.55 -19.65
N ASP A 41 -13.47 -2.83 -20.05
CA ASP A 41 -14.10 -3.93 -19.33
C ASP A 41 -13.11 -4.67 -18.38
N TYR A 42 -11.96 -4.06 -18.05
CA TYR A 42 -10.98 -4.65 -17.13
C TYR A 42 -11.65 -5.03 -15.80
N PRO A 43 -11.62 -6.33 -15.39
CA PRO A 43 -12.51 -6.86 -14.36
C PRO A 43 -12.10 -6.49 -12.94
N ILE A 44 -10.83 -6.13 -12.72
CA ILE A 44 -10.30 -5.87 -11.39
C ILE A 44 -10.51 -4.41 -10.99
N SER A 45 -10.92 -4.20 -9.75
CA SER A 45 -11.01 -2.88 -9.11
C SER A 45 -10.10 -2.83 -7.90
N ILE A 46 -9.56 -1.66 -7.62
CA ILE A 46 -8.80 -1.42 -6.38
C ILE A 46 -9.75 -0.97 -5.28
N VAL A 47 -9.69 -1.65 -4.14
CA VAL A 47 -10.30 -1.27 -2.87
C VAL A 47 -9.22 -0.62 -2.01
N PRO A 48 -9.17 0.72 -1.91
CA PRO A 48 -8.09 1.39 -1.19
C PRO A 48 -8.17 1.12 0.31
N ARG A 49 -7.10 0.62 0.91
CA ARG A 49 -7.04 0.30 2.35
C ARG A 49 -5.91 1.07 3.02
N ARG A 50 -6.28 2.06 3.82
CA ARG A 50 -5.32 2.85 4.60
C ARG A 50 -4.76 2.04 5.76
N GLY A 51 -3.44 2.14 5.96
CA GLY A 51 -2.73 1.68 7.14
C GLY A 51 -2.06 2.84 7.84
N GLU A 52 -2.43 3.09 9.07
CA GLU A 52 -1.83 4.12 9.92
C GLU A 52 -0.71 3.53 10.76
N TYR A 53 0.30 4.33 11.08
CA TYR A 53 1.47 3.93 11.85
C TYR A 53 1.87 5.00 12.86
N MET A 54 2.56 4.57 13.91
CA MET A 54 3.28 5.42 14.85
C MET A 54 4.75 5.04 14.89
N ILE A 55 5.63 6.03 14.96
CA ILE A 55 7.05 5.83 15.28
C ILE A 55 7.30 6.36 16.69
N LEU A 56 7.91 5.52 17.52
CA LEU A 56 8.35 5.87 18.86
C LEU A 56 9.83 6.25 18.85
N ASP A 57 10.22 7.06 19.82
CA ASP A 57 11.58 7.51 20.03
C ASP A 57 12.56 6.32 20.19
N LYS A 58 13.83 6.54 19.91
CA LYS A 58 14.93 5.54 20.03
C LYS A 58 15.08 5.00 21.45
N ALA A 59 14.65 5.74 22.47
CA ALA A 59 14.60 5.23 23.82
C ALA A 59 13.76 3.96 23.97
N GLU A 60 12.76 3.79 23.09
CA GLU A 60 11.87 2.62 23.04
C GLU A 60 12.39 1.53 22.07
N GLY A 61 13.41 1.77 21.29
CA GLY A 61 13.92 0.85 20.27
C GLY A 61 14.42 -0.50 20.81
N LYS A 62 14.71 -0.59 22.10
CA LYS A 62 15.12 -1.83 22.78
C LYS A 62 13.95 -2.58 23.42
N THR A 63 12.73 -2.09 23.30
CA THR A 63 11.52 -2.72 23.86
C THR A 63 11.27 -4.11 23.29
N CYS A 64 11.63 -4.32 22.01
CA CYS A 64 11.68 -5.63 21.38
C CYS A 64 12.88 -5.73 20.42
N SER A 65 13.41 -6.95 20.26
CA SER A 65 14.54 -7.23 19.36
C SER A 65 14.13 -7.82 18.01
N ALA A 66 12.85 -8.11 17.84
CA ALA A 66 12.27 -8.67 16.62
C ALA A 66 10.87 -8.12 16.39
N THR A 67 10.35 -8.24 15.19
CA THR A 67 8.95 -7.93 14.88
C THR A 67 8.03 -8.88 15.65
N ILE A 68 7.09 -8.30 16.40
CA ILE A 68 6.07 -9.03 17.15
C ILE A 68 4.71 -8.73 16.53
N PHE A 69 3.92 -9.77 16.29
CA PHE A 69 2.56 -9.68 15.79
C PHE A 69 1.71 -10.82 16.32
N THR A 70 0.40 -10.63 16.29
CA THR A 70 -0.55 -11.67 16.71
C THR A 70 -0.69 -12.75 15.63
N VAL A 71 -1.20 -13.91 16.01
CA VAL A 71 -1.59 -14.93 15.02
C VAL A 71 -2.59 -14.30 14.04
N PRO A 72 -2.37 -14.43 12.72
CA PRO A 72 -3.26 -13.87 11.72
C PRO A 72 -4.72 -14.31 11.93
N SER A 73 -5.65 -13.39 11.75
CA SER A 73 -7.09 -13.64 11.74
C SER A 73 -7.65 -13.47 10.33
N LYS A 74 -8.98 -13.60 10.19
CA LYS A 74 -9.67 -13.29 8.92
C LYS A 74 -9.49 -11.83 8.48
N GLU A 75 -9.17 -10.94 9.40
CA GLU A 75 -8.93 -9.50 9.18
C GLU A 75 -7.46 -9.20 8.80
N GLY A 76 -6.60 -10.22 8.72
CA GLY A 76 -5.19 -10.12 8.34
C GLY A 76 -4.22 -10.33 9.50
N LYS A 77 -2.99 -9.84 9.34
CA LYS A 77 -1.88 -10.02 10.31
C LYS A 77 -2.02 -9.20 11.58
N GLY A 78 -2.97 -8.25 11.62
CA GLY A 78 -3.14 -7.32 12.72
C GLY A 78 -2.01 -6.28 12.82
N ILE A 79 -1.96 -5.62 13.98
CA ILE A 79 -0.96 -4.57 14.25
C ILE A 79 0.36 -5.23 14.69
N LEU A 80 1.47 -4.70 14.18
CA LEU A 80 2.82 -5.13 14.48
C LEU A 80 3.52 -4.14 15.40
N VAL A 81 4.47 -4.64 16.18
CA VAL A 81 5.47 -3.85 16.93
C VAL A 81 6.83 -4.26 16.39
N THR A 82 7.55 -3.35 15.73
CA THR A 82 8.73 -3.67 14.93
C THR A 82 9.87 -2.71 15.26
N PRO A 83 11.06 -3.20 15.67
CA PRO A 83 12.24 -2.36 15.75
C PRO A 83 12.68 -1.91 14.35
N THR A 84 13.09 -0.66 14.19
CA THR A 84 13.61 -0.13 12.93
C THR A 84 15.14 -0.21 12.89
N VAL A 85 15.70 -0.15 11.69
CA VAL A 85 17.17 -0.13 11.49
C VAL A 85 17.82 1.09 12.12
N ASP A 86 17.09 2.20 12.25
CA ASP A 86 17.57 3.44 12.87
C ASP A 86 17.46 3.46 14.39
N GLY A 87 16.94 2.37 14.99
CA GLY A 87 16.80 2.21 16.42
C GLY A 87 15.52 2.78 17.03
N ASN A 88 14.54 3.15 16.22
CA ASN A 88 13.19 3.52 16.65
C ASN A 88 12.31 2.26 16.81
N LEU A 89 11.10 2.44 17.30
CA LEU A 89 10.08 1.41 17.32
C LEU A 89 8.90 1.83 16.46
N LEU A 90 8.52 1.01 15.47
CA LEU A 90 7.39 1.21 14.59
C LEU A 90 6.20 0.37 15.10
N VAL A 91 5.03 0.99 15.18
CA VAL A 91 3.79 0.36 15.62
C VAL A 91 2.69 0.58 14.58
N GLY A 92 2.04 -0.49 14.15
CA GLY A 92 1.06 -0.50 13.08
C GLY A 92 1.34 -1.62 12.08
N PRO A 93 0.63 -1.63 10.94
CA PRO A 93 -0.51 -0.78 10.61
C PRO A 93 -1.85 -1.32 11.11
N ASN A 94 -2.86 -0.46 11.13
CA ASN A 94 -4.25 -0.89 11.03
C ASN A 94 -4.67 -1.08 9.56
N ALA A 95 -5.96 -1.32 9.28
CA ALA A 95 -6.45 -1.49 7.91
C ALA A 95 -7.91 -1.06 7.80
N HIS A 96 -8.16 0.07 7.15
CA HIS A 96 -9.49 0.62 6.93
C HIS A 96 -9.68 1.01 5.46
N GLU A 97 -10.85 0.71 4.90
CA GLU A 97 -11.21 1.19 3.57
C GLU A 97 -11.40 2.71 3.62
N VAL A 98 -10.86 3.38 2.61
CA VAL A 98 -10.85 4.85 2.52
C VAL A 98 -10.91 5.29 1.06
N GLU A 99 -11.03 6.61 0.83
CA GLU A 99 -10.79 7.17 -0.49
C GLU A 99 -9.33 6.99 -0.92
N ARG A 100 -9.08 6.90 -2.23
CA ARG A 100 -7.76 6.54 -2.81
C ARG A 100 -6.59 7.38 -2.31
N ASP A 101 -6.84 8.67 -2.11
CA ASP A 101 -5.80 9.64 -1.74
C ASP A 101 -5.81 10.01 -0.25
N ASP A 102 -6.63 9.32 0.58
CA ASP A 102 -6.70 9.61 2.01
C ASP A 102 -5.54 8.97 2.77
N THR A 103 -4.45 9.71 2.87
CA THR A 103 -3.27 9.38 3.68
C THR A 103 -3.28 10.04 5.06
N SER A 104 -4.42 10.52 5.54
CA SER A 104 -4.55 11.12 6.86
C SER A 104 -4.39 10.11 7.98
N THR A 105 -3.90 10.55 9.14
CA THR A 105 -4.00 9.78 10.38
C THR A 105 -5.20 10.26 11.19
N THR A 106 -5.88 9.33 11.88
CA THR A 106 -7.11 9.62 12.60
C THR A 106 -6.99 9.28 14.08
N ALA A 107 -7.67 10.03 14.94
CA ALA A 107 -7.66 9.75 16.37
C ALA A 107 -8.23 8.34 16.70
N PRO A 108 -9.32 7.88 16.06
CA PRO A 108 -9.79 6.49 16.24
C PRO A 108 -8.78 5.44 15.79
N GLY A 109 -8.17 5.61 14.60
CA GLY A 109 -7.19 4.66 14.05
C GLY A 109 -5.93 4.57 14.92
N LEU A 110 -5.39 5.71 15.36
CA LEU A 110 -4.26 5.73 16.28
C LEU A 110 -4.61 5.12 17.65
N SER A 111 -5.83 5.30 18.17
CA SER A 111 -6.30 4.69 19.41
C SER A 111 -6.40 3.17 19.29
N GLU A 112 -6.86 2.66 18.15
CA GLU A 112 -6.89 1.23 17.82
C GLU A 112 -5.49 0.63 17.88
N ILE A 113 -4.53 1.27 17.18
CA ILE A 113 -3.12 0.86 17.16
C ILE A 113 -2.53 0.82 18.56
N GLN A 114 -2.75 1.87 19.38
CA GLN A 114 -2.27 1.94 20.75
C GLN A 114 -2.83 0.81 21.61
N SER A 115 -4.13 0.53 21.47
CA SER A 115 -4.81 -0.51 22.23
C SER A 115 -4.29 -1.90 21.89
N ALA A 116 -4.06 -2.17 20.60
CA ALA A 116 -3.48 -3.43 20.15
C ALA A 116 -2.01 -3.57 20.57
N ALA A 117 -1.20 -2.51 20.45
CA ALA A 117 0.20 -2.52 20.85
C ALA A 117 0.38 -2.85 22.34
N ARG A 118 -0.46 -2.29 23.21
CA ARG A 118 -0.44 -2.63 24.66
C ARG A 118 -0.78 -4.07 24.95
N ARG A 119 -1.62 -4.71 24.13
CA ARG A 119 -1.92 -6.15 24.30
C ARG A 119 -0.74 -7.02 23.86
N ILE A 120 -0.02 -6.60 22.82
CA ILE A 120 1.12 -7.34 22.24
C ILE A 120 2.36 -7.15 23.11
N VAL A 121 2.62 -5.91 23.56
CA VAL A 121 3.78 -5.49 24.35
C VAL A 121 3.28 -4.65 25.54
N PRO A 122 2.88 -5.26 26.67
CA PRO A 122 2.26 -4.53 27.79
C PRO A 122 3.10 -3.39 28.39
N GLY A 123 4.43 -3.49 28.28
CA GLY A 123 5.37 -2.47 28.78
C GLY A 123 5.66 -1.32 27.82
N ILE A 124 5.05 -1.28 26.63
CA ILE A 124 5.33 -0.25 25.63
C ILE A 124 4.95 1.16 26.12
N ASN A 125 5.88 2.10 26.01
CA ASN A 125 5.64 3.50 26.38
C ASN A 125 5.14 4.32 25.20
N LEU A 126 3.84 4.31 24.95
CA LEU A 126 3.21 5.05 23.85
C LEU A 126 3.24 6.58 24.01
N ARG A 127 3.74 7.13 25.14
CA ARG A 127 4.00 8.56 25.28
C ARG A 127 5.25 9.00 24.51
N ALA A 128 6.10 8.05 24.13
CA ALA A 128 7.30 8.28 23.34
C ALA A 128 7.05 8.36 21.82
N VAL A 129 5.80 8.45 21.37
CA VAL A 129 5.48 8.67 19.96
C VAL A 129 6.02 10.01 19.51
N ILE A 130 6.87 9.99 18.46
CA ILE A 130 7.47 11.18 17.88
C ILE A 130 6.79 11.62 16.58
N THR A 131 6.14 10.68 15.86
CA THR A 131 5.37 10.98 14.65
C THR A 131 4.38 9.87 14.33
N SER A 132 3.38 10.21 13.52
CA SER A 132 2.45 9.26 12.90
C SER A 132 2.32 9.55 11.40
N PHE A 133 2.05 8.53 10.63
CA PHE A 133 1.82 8.63 9.19
C PHE A 133 0.89 7.52 8.73
N ALA A 134 0.39 7.66 7.51
CA ALA A 134 -0.42 6.62 6.89
C ALA A 134 -0.06 6.46 5.41
N GLY A 135 -0.38 5.30 4.86
CA GLY A 135 -0.31 5.00 3.44
C GLY A 135 -1.51 4.18 3.00
N VAL A 136 -1.88 4.29 1.73
CA VAL A 136 -3.00 3.56 1.15
C VAL A 136 -2.48 2.40 0.32
N ARG A 137 -2.98 1.19 0.60
CA ARG A 137 -2.66 -0.03 -0.13
C ARG A 137 -3.64 -0.22 -1.27
N PRO A 138 -3.17 -0.60 -2.47
CA PRO A 138 -4.01 -0.90 -3.62
C PRO A 138 -4.55 -2.35 -3.55
N THR A 139 -5.38 -2.67 -2.56
CA THR A 139 -5.93 -4.03 -2.41
C THR A 139 -6.83 -4.37 -3.60
N PRO A 140 -6.54 -5.42 -4.38
CA PRO A 140 -7.37 -5.81 -5.51
C PRO A 140 -8.66 -6.48 -5.04
N SER A 141 -9.74 -6.32 -5.82
CA SER A 141 -11.09 -6.80 -5.46
C SER A 141 -11.21 -8.31 -5.30
N ASP A 142 -10.33 -9.08 -5.93
CA ASP A 142 -10.26 -10.55 -5.85
C ASP A 142 -9.15 -11.06 -4.92
N GLY A 143 -8.31 -10.17 -4.39
CA GLY A 143 -7.29 -10.47 -3.38
C GLY A 143 -5.97 -11.02 -3.92
N ASP A 144 -5.71 -10.96 -5.23
CA ASP A 144 -4.44 -11.42 -5.83
C ASP A 144 -3.79 -10.36 -6.73
N PHE A 145 -2.48 -10.45 -6.94
CA PHE A 145 -1.72 -9.55 -7.80
C PHE A 145 -1.98 -9.86 -9.28
N HIS A 146 -2.22 -8.83 -10.08
CA HIS A 146 -2.39 -8.94 -11.52
C HIS A 146 -1.16 -8.41 -12.24
N ILE A 147 -0.31 -9.34 -12.72
CA ILE A 147 0.93 -9.06 -13.45
C ILE A 147 0.79 -9.71 -14.82
N GLU A 148 0.22 -8.96 -15.78
CA GLU A 148 -0.18 -9.52 -17.06
C GLU A 148 -0.21 -8.47 -18.18
N PRO A 149 -0.01 -8.86 -19.46
CA PRO A 149 -0.32 -7.98 -20.57
C PRO A 149 -1.83 -7.71 -20.67
N SER A 150 -2.21 -6.51 -21.08
CA SER A 150 -3.61 -6.20 -21.39
C SER A 150 -4.11 -7.08 -22.54
N ALA A 151 -5.32 -7.61 -22.42
CA ALA A 151 -5.96 -8.36 -23.50
C ALA A 151 -6.24 -7.50 -24.73
N ALA A 152 -6.48 -6.19 -24.55
CA ALA A 152 -6.72 -5.25 -25.63
C ALA A 152 -5.43 -4.76 -26.30
N LEU A 153 -4.30 -4.72 -25.56
CA LEU A 153 -3.04 -4.16 -26.03
C LEU A 153 -1.84 -4.93 -25.43
N PRO A 154 -1.32 -5.98 -26.12
CA PRO A 154 -0.34 -6.90 -25.53
C PRO A 154 1.02 -6.30 -25.13
N ASN A 155 1.38 -5.13 -25.65
CA ASN A 155 2.58 -4.38 -25.25
C ASN A 155 2.32 -3.35 -24.13
N PHE A 156 1.10 -3.33 -23.57
CA PHE A 156 0.74 -2.64 -22.34
C PHE A 156 0.64 -3.68 -21.21
N LEU A 157 1.53 -3.58 -20.22
CA LEU A 157 1.63 -4.52 -19.10
C LEU A 157 0.95 -3.92 -17.87
N ASN A 158 0.04 -4.66 -17.28
CA ASN A 158 -0.59 -4.31 -16.01
C ASN A 158 0.20 -4.87 -14.82
N MET A 159 0.40 -4.04 -13.79
CA MET A 159 0.89 -4.37 -12.46
C MET A 159 -0.15 -3.85 -11.46
N VAL A 160 -1.32 -4.50 -11.40
CA VAL A 160 -2.47 -4.05 -10.63
C VAL A 160 -2.55 -4.80 -9.30
N GLY A 161 -2.90 -4.09 -8.23
CA GLY A 161 -3.09 -4.68 -6.92
C GLY A 161 -1.80 -5.05 -6.20
N ILE A 162 -0.65 -4.48 -6.57
CA ILE A 162 0.62 -4.77 -5.91
C ILE A 162 0.67 -4.07 -4.55
N GLU A 163 0.30 -4.80 -3.51
CA GLU A 163 0.36 -4.38 -2.11
C GLU A 163 1.44 -5.15 -1.31
N SER A 164 1.47 -5.02 0.01
CA SER A 164 2.47 -5.71 0.84
C SER A 164 2.37 -7.25 0.70
N PRO A 165 3.51 -7.95 0.43
CA PRO A 165 4.90 -7.49 0.47
C PRO A 165 5.47 -7.04 -0.90
N GLY A 166 4.75 -6.25 -1.68
CA GLY A 166 5.05 -5.88 -3.07
C GLY A 166 6.51 -5.43 -3.30
N LEU A 167 7.00 -4.44 -2.53
CA LEU A 167 8.37 -3.93 -2.68
C LEU A 167 9.44 -5.02 -2.46
N ALA A 168 9.21 -5.95 -1.55
CA ALA A 168 10.17 -7.01 -1.25
C ALA A 168 10.10 -8.19 -2.24
N SER A 169 9.04 -8.26 -3.03
CA SER A 169 8.80 -9.33 -4.02
C SER A 169 8.95 -8.88 -5.48
N SER A 170 9.19 -7.58 -5.72
CA SER A 170 9.38 -7.02 -7.07
C SER A 170 10.83 -7.07 -7.56
#